data_854fe287a6a483b0475c751645ca9faf
#
_entry.id   854fe287a6a483b0475c751645ca9faf
#
_cell.length_a   1.000
_cell.length_b   1.000
_cell.length_c   1.000
_cell.angle_alpha   90.00
_cell.angle_beta   90.00
_cell.angle_gamma   90.00
#
_symmetry.space_group_name_H-M   'P 1'
#
loop_
_entity.id
_entity.type
_entity.pdbx_description
1 polymer ?
#
loop_
_entity_poly.entity_id
_entity_poly.type
_entity_poly.pdbx_seq_one_letter_code
_entity_poly.pdbx_strand_id
1 'polypeptide(L)'
;MIRNQQKLEKNERALQNSQVQYDRAQSKLTNLEYQLVRSQNDFARNEAVAKQRIRQIYKKERMGNFIFILSSNDINTFLDRLYYQSLIAKQDKRNIEITRQKAMRIARLKAQVETEKRILSTSIDDMTVKKRQIKSAINNNAAMIYKLKTDRAAFEKAERELARQSQIIEGMISKNDKRSTVVAASGAFLRPCGGRITSYYGYRIHPIFKTKIFHSGVDIGAPYGTPIKAANSGRVSYTGWYGGYGKVVIVDHGRINGRPTSTLYAHQSSIAVSNGQSVKRGQVIGYVGSTGYSTGPHLHFEVRINGKTVNPLNYI
;
A
#
# COMPACT_ATOMS: atom_id res chain seq x y z
N MET A 1 -16.67 -4.43 17.53
CA MET A 1 -16.01 -3.23 16.95
C MET A 1 -14.54 -3.51 16.60
N ILE A 2 -13.68 -3.87 17.57
CA ILE A 2 -12.24 -4.15 17.40
C ILE A 2 -11.97 -5.14 16.26
N ARG A 3 -12.65 -6.30 16.26
CA ARG A 3 -12.48 -7.34 15.23
C ARG A 3 -12.84 -6.87 13.81
N ASN A 4 -13.86 -6.01 13.70
CA ASN A 4 -14.28 -5.46 12.40
C ASN A 4 -13.29 -4.40 11.88
N GLN A 5 -12.70 -3.61 12.78
CA GLN A 5 -11.72 -2.58 12.41
C GLN A 5 -10.37 -3.19 12.04
N GLN A 6 -9.92 -4.24 12.75
CA GLN A 6 -8.73 -5.01 12.36
C GLN A 6 -8.93 -5.67 10.98
N LYS A 7 -10.15 -6.18 10.73
CA LYS A 7 -10.51 -6.73 9.42
C LYS A 7 -10.53 -5.66 8.33
N LEU A 8 -11.00 -4.45 8.66
CA LEU A 8 -10.98 -3.30 7.75
C LEU A 8 -9.54 -2.93 7.37
N GLU A 9 -8.65 -2.75 8.35
CA GLU A 9 -7.25 -2.42 8.11
C GLU A 9 -6.53 -3.49 7.27
N LYS A 10 -6.77 -4.77 7.58
CA LYS A 10 -6.23 -5.88 6.78
C LYS A 10 -6.70 -5.82 5.32
N ASN A 11 -7.98 -5.52 5.11
CA ASN A 11 -8.55 -5.42 3.77
C ASN A 11 -8.03 -4.18 3.02
N GLU A 12 -7.83 -3.05 3.72
CA GLU A 12 -7.23 -1.83 3.14
C GLU A 12 -5.80 -2.07 2.65
N ARG A 13 -4.96 -2.69 3.49
CA ARG A 13 -3.58 -3.08 3.11
C ARG A 13 -3.58 -4.07 1.93
N ALA A 14 -4.48 -5.06 1.98
CA ALA A 14 -4.62 -6.02 0.89
C ALA A 14 -5.11 -5.35 -0.40
N LEU A 15 -6.01 -4.38 -0.34
CA LEU A 15 -6.45 -3.59 -1.49
C LEU A 15 -5.30 -2.76 -2.09
N GLN A 16 -4.51 -2.11 -1.24
CA GLN A 16 -3.33 -1.34 -1.68
C GLN A 16 -2.31 -2.23 -2.39
N ASN A 17 -2.03 -3.42 -1.85
CA ASN A 17 -1.14 -4.39 -2.51
C ASN A 17 -1.69 -4.84 -3.87
N SER A 18 -3.00 -5.09 -3.96
CA SER A 18 -3.63 -5.47 -5.24
C SER A 18 -3.60 -4.32 -6.25
N GLN A 19 -3.73 -3.07 -5.79
CA GLN A 19 -3.59 -1.90 -6.66
C GLN A 19 -2.18 -1.82 -7.27
N VAL A 20 -1.13 -2.01 -6.46
CA VAL A 20 0.25 -2.02 -6.95
C VAL A 20 0.49 -3.14 -7.97
N GLN A 21 -0.09 -4.33 -7.73
CA GLN A 21 0.00 -5.43 -8.69
C GLN A 21 -0.74 -5.14 -10.00
N TYR A 22 -1.93 -4.54 -9.90
CA TYR A 22 -2.69 -4.08 -11.06
C TYR A 22 -1.90 -3.07 -11.90
N ASP A 23 -1.33 -2.03 -11.28
CA ASP A 23 -0.59 -0.99 -11.97
C ASP A 23 0.67 -1.56 -12.69
N ARG A 24 1.36 -2.52 -12.05
CA ARG A 24 2.48 -3.25 -12.66
C ARG A 24 2.05 -4.09 -13.85
N ALA A 25 0.96 -4.85 -13.71
CA ALA A 25 0.43 -5.68 -14.79
C ALA A 25 -0.05 -4.81 -15.96
N GLN A 26 -0.71 -3.70 -15.69
CA GLN A 26 -1.15 -2.73 -16.69
C GLN A 26 0.03 -2.15 -17.48
N SER A 27 1.08 -1.70 -16.80
CA SER A 27 2.29 -1.17 -17.44
C SER A 27 3.00 -2.22 -18.29
N LYS A 28 3.07 -3.46 -17.82
CA LYS A 28 3.66 -4.58 -18.55
C LYS A 28 2.82 -4.94 -19.78
N LEU A 29 1.49 -4.95 -19.65
CA LEU A 29 0.58 -5.21 -20.77
C LEU A 29 0.77 -4.15 -21.87
N THR A 30 0.76 -2.87 -21.54
CA THR A 30 0.98 -1.77 -22.49
C THR A 30 2.32 -1.94 -23.25
N ASN A 31 3.39 -2.29 -22.53
CA ASN A 31 4.69 -2.52 -23.16
C ASN A 31 4.67 -3.75 -24.10
N LEU A 32 4.03 -4.85 -23.69
CA LEU A 32 3.91 -6.05 -24.53
C LEU A 32 3.07 -5.80 -25.77
N GLU A 33 1.98 -5.04 -25.67
CA GLU A 33 1.15 -4.65 -26.81
C GLU A 33 1.93 -3.78 -27.80
N TYR A 34 2.70 -2.80 -27.29
CA TYR A 34 3.59 -2.01 -28.14
C TYR A 34 4.64 -2.88 -28.87
N GLN A 35 5.29 -3.80 -28.16
CA GLN A 35 6.25 -4.75 -28.77
C GLN A 35 5.60 -5.68 -29.79
N LEU A 36 4.36 -6.11 -29.54
CA LEU A 36 3.60 -6.95 -30.45
C LEU A 36 3.31 -6.20 -31.76
N VAL A 37 2.78 -4.98 -31.68
CA VAL A 37 2.49 -4.14 -32.86
C VAL A 37 3.76 -3.89 -33.67
N ARG A 38 4.86 -3.52 -33.01
CA ARG A 38 6.15 -3.32 -33.67
C ARG A 38 6.64 -4.60 -34.38
N SER A 39 6.55 -5.76 -33.71
CA SER A 39 6.97 -7.04 -34.28
C SER A 39 6.08 -7.46 -35.44
N GLN A 40 4.78 -7.17 -35.41
CA GLN A 40 3.86 -7.44 -36.52
C GLN A 40 4.19 -6.57 -37.73
N ASN A 41 4.46 -5.26 -37.53
CA ASN A 41 4.86 -4.38 -38.62
C ASN A 41 6.19 -4.82 -39.27
N ASP A 42 7.16 -5.20 -38.45
CA ASP A 42 8.45 -5.71 -38.94
C ASP A 42 8.30 -7.06 -39.70
N PHE A 43 7.40 -7.91 -39.22
CA PHE A 43 7.07 -9.17 -39.93
C PHE A 43 6.40 -8.90 -41.26
N ALA A 44 5.40 -8.02 -41.31
CA ALA A 44 4.65 -7.68 -42.52
C ALA A 44 5.57 -7.13 -43.62
N ARG A 45 6.57 -6.27 -43.26
CA ARG A 45 7.59 -5.78 -44.21
C ARG A 45 8.41 -6.93 -44.80
N ASN A 46 8.89 -7.83 -43.94
CA ASN A 46 9.71 -8.97 -44.41
C ASN A 46 8.86 -9.95 -45.24
N GLU A 47 7.63 -10.19 -44.83
CA GLU A 47 6.70 -11.05 -45.58
C GLU A 47 6.42 -10.48 -46.98
N ALA A 48 6.25 -9.17 -47.11
CA ALA A 48 6.06 -8.50 -48.41
C ALA A 48 7.29 -8.73 -49.33
N VAL A 49 8.49 -8.54 -48.80
CA VAL A 49 9.74 -8.80 -49.54
C VAL A 49 9.86 -10.28 -49.97
N ALA A 50 9.58 -11.19 -49.04
CA ALA A 50 9.61 -12.63 -49.33
C ALA A 50 8.57 -13.02 -50.38
N LYS A 51 7.34 -12.51 -50.30
CA LYS A 51 6.28 -12.73 -51.29
C LYS A 51 6.66 -12.19 -52.69
N GLN A 52 7.28 -11.02 -52.74
CA GLN A 52 7.79 -10.46 -53.99
C GLN A 52 8.87 -11.32 -54.58
N ARG A 53 9.80 -11.80 -53.76
CA ARG A 53 10.88 -12.70 -54.18
C ARG A 53 10.34 -14.02 -54.71
N ILE A 54 9.43 -14.67 -54.00
CA ILE A 54 8.78 -15.90 -54.44
C ILE A 54 8.08 -15.71 -55.80
N ARG A 55 7.36 -14.57 -55.98
CA ARG A 55 6.73 -14.27 -57.28
C ARG A 55 7.74 -14.10 -58.41
N GLN A 56 8.89 -13.48 -58.13
CA GLN A 56 9.96 -13.34 -59.12
C GLN A 56 10.53 -14.69 -59.51
N ILE A 57 10.80 -15.56 -58.54
CA ILE A 57 11.26 -16.94 -58.75
C ILE A 57 10.24 -17.70 -59.60
N TYR A 58 8.96 -17.68 -59.21
CA TYR A 58 7.89 -18.38 -59.89
C TYR A 58 7.70 -17.91 -61.34
N LYS A 59 7.80 -16.56 -61.58
CA LYS A 59 7.64 -15.99 -62.94
C LYS A 59 8.83 -16.26 -63.85
N LYS A 60 10.06 -16.39 -63.31
CA LYS A 60 11.28 -16.56 -64.11
C LYS A 60 11.74 -18.03 -64.21
N GLU A 61 11.31 -18.93 -63.35
CA GLU A 61 12.01 -20.19 -63.08
C GLU A 61 11.39 -21.45 -63.65
N ARG A 62 10.42 -21.37 -64.57
CA ARG A 62 10.12 -22.70 -65.16
C ARG A 62 11.26 -23.24 -66.10
N MET A 63 12.20 -22.37 -66.53
CA MET A 63 13.45 -22.80 -67.22
C MET A 63 14.56 -21.73 -67.27
N GLY A 64 14.30 -20.49 -66.83
CA GLY A 64 15.18 -19.33 -67.08
C GLY A 64 16.54 -19.35 -66.39
N ASN A 65 16.62 -19.80 -65.12
CA ASN A 65 17.91 -19.79 -64.40
C ASN A 65 18.86 -20.88 -64.82
N PHE A 66 18.37 -22.06 -65.20
CA PHE A 66 19.19 -23.14 -65.79
C PHE A 66 19.68 -22.74 -67.15
N ILE A 67 18.81 -22.20 -67.99
CA ILE A 67 19.19 -21.74 -69.37
C ILE A 67 20.19 -20.58 -69.20
N PHE A 68 20.04 -19.67 -68.27
CA PHE A 68 20.97 -18.54 -68.03
C PHE A 68 22.36 -19.07 -67.61
N ILE A 69 22.45 -20.08 -66.76
CA ILE A 69 23.73 -20.67 -66.35
C ILE A 69 24.36 -21.42 -67.49
N LEU A 70 23.59 -22.24 -68.23
CA LEU A 70 24.07 -23.06 -69.32
C LEU A 70 24.35 -22.25 -70.59
N SER A 71 23.81 -21.06 -70.80
CA SER A 71 24.08 -20.19 -71.95
C SER A 71 25.33 -19.30 -71.78
N SER A 72 26.25 -19.67 -70.87
CA SER A 72 27.55 -19.03 -70.74
C SER A 72 28.47 -19.36 -71.88
N ASN A 73 29.18 -18.33 -72.38
CA ASN A 73 30.06 -18.53 -73.57
C ASN A 73 31.43 -19.12 -73.20
N ASP A 74 31.79 -19.13 -71.93
CA ASP A 74 33.04 -19.61 -71.38
C ASP A 74 32.90 -20.17 -69.96
N ILE A 75 33.92 -20.95 -69.55
CA ILE A 75 33.90 -21.64 -68.23
C ILE A 75 33.95 -20.66 -67.06
N ASN A 76 34.62 -19.50 -67.17
CA ASN A 76 34.70 -18.51 -66.08
C ASN A 76 33.33 -17.83 -65.82
N THR A 77 32.67 -17.39 -66.88
CA THR A 77 31.33 -16.91 -66.90
C THR A 77 30.32 -17.90 -66.32
N PHE A 78 30.47 -19.18 -66.62
CA PHE A 78 29.65 -20.27 -66.05
C PHE A 78 29.85 -20.38 -64.53
N LEU A 79 31.10 -20.40 -64.06
CA LEU A 79 31.45 -20.51 -62.65
C LEU A 79 30.99 -19.28 -61.89
N ASP A 80 31.11 -18.08 -62.41
CA ASP A 80 30.63 -16.86 -61.82
C ASP A 80 29.10 -16.86 -61.64
N ARG A 81 28.37 -17.27 -62.69
CA ARG A 81 26.89 -17.34 -62.59
C ARG A 81 26.45 -18.39 -61.57
N LEU A 82 27.12 -19.55 -61.49
CA LEU A 82 26.85 -20.58 -60.48
C LEU A 82 27.15 -20.05 -59.06
N TYR A 83 28.23 -19.32 -58.86
CA TYR A 83 28.63 -18.72 -57.63
C TYR A 83 27.57 -17.70 -57.17
N TYR A 84 27.17 -16.77 -58.05
CA TYR A 84 26.13 -15.79 -57.71
C TYR A 84 24.80 -16.46 -57.40
N GLN A 85 24.40 -17.48 -58.12
CA GLN A 85 23.19 -18.23 -57.82
C GLN A 85 23.26 -18.92 -56.45
N SER A 86 24.41 -19.41 -56.05
CA SER A 86 24.59 -19.99 -54.70
C SER A 86 24.49 -18.97 -53.62
N LEU A 87 25.00 -17.74 -53.82
CA LEU A 87 24.86 -16.63 -52.87
C LEU A 87 23.40 -16.21 -52.71
N ILE A 88 22.66 -16.12 -53.81
CA ILE A 88 21.24 -15.81 -53.81
C ILE A 88 20.46 -16.88 -53.01
N ALA A 89 20.70 -18.16 -53.25
CA ALA A 89 20.04 -19.25 -52.53
C ALA A 89 20.34 -19.24 -51.02
N LYS A 90 21.59 -18.93 -50.64
CA LYS A 90 21.98 -18.74 -49.23
C LYS A 90 21.24 -17.57 -48.61
N GLN A 91 21.10 -16.46 -49.31
CA GLN A 91 20.37 -15.29 -48.82
C GLN A 91 18.87 -15.57 -48.67
N ASP A 92 18.26 -16.26 -49.63
CA ASP A 92 16.85 -16.65 -49.54
C ASP A 92 16.59 -17.58 -48.35
N LYS A 93 17.47 -18.54 -48.08
CA LYS A 93 17.40 -19.41 -46.91
C LYS A 93 17.47 -18.60 -45.59
N ARG A 94 18.39 -17.61 -45.51
CA ARG A 94 18.48 -16.72 -44.34
C ARG A 94 17.21 -15.92 -44.16
N ASN A 95 16.63 -15.38 -45.23
CA ASN A 95 15.40 -14.58 -45.16
C ASN A 95 14.21 -15.43 -44.67
N ILE A 96 14.11 -16.66 -45.10
CA ILE A 96 13.08 -17.61 -44.62
C ILE A 96 13.26 -17.87 -43.13
N GLU A 97 14.49 -18.13 -42.67
CA GLU A 97 14.74 -18.38 -41.24
C GLU A 97 14.45 -17.14 -40.38
N ILE A 98 14.84 -15.94 -40.82
CA ILE A 98 14.50 -14.68 -40.13
C ILE A 98 12.97 -14.51 -40.04
N THR A 99 12.25 -14.77 -41.12
CA THR A 99 10.78 -14.66 -41.16
C THR A 99 10.13 -15.66 -40.20
N ARG A 100 10.63 -16.90 -40.15
CA ARG A 100 10.18 -17.92 -39.20
C ARG A 100 10.40 -17.50 -37.75
N GLN A 101 11.59 -16.97 -37.42
CA GLN A 101 11.90 -16.49 -36.05
C GLN A 101 11.01 -15.32 -35.65
N LYS A 102 10.72 -14.38 -36.56
CA LYS A 102 9.78 -13.27 -36.31
C LYS A 102 8.36 -13.78 -36.05
N ALA A 103 7.89 -14.77 -36.84
CA ALA A 103 6.58 -15.39 -36.61
C ALA A 103 6.49 -16.05 -35.22
N MET A 104 7.53 -16.80 -34.81
CA MET A 104 7.59 -17.40 -33.48
C MET A 104 7.61 -16.33 -32.35
N ARG A 105 8.34 -15.23 -32.56
CA ARG A 105 8.34 -14.10 -31.61
C ARG A 105 6.94 -13.50 -31.44
N ILE A 106 6.22 -13.27 -32.52
CA ILE A 106 4.84 -12.79 -32.49
C ILE A 106 3.93 -13.75 -31.72
N ALA A 107 4.05 -15.06 -31.97
CA ALA A 107 3.26 -16.05 -31.23
C ALA A 107 3.54 -16.01 -29.71
N ARG A 108 4.81 -15.88 -29.31
CA ARG A 108 5.19 -15.73 -27.90
C ARG A 108 4.63 -14.44 -27.29
N LEU A 109 4.76 -13.31 -27.98
CA LEU A 109 4.22 -12.03 -27.51
C LEU A 109 2.69 -12.08 -27.35
N LYS A 110 1.97 -12.68 -28.31
CA LYS A 110 0.52 -12.90 -28.19
C LYS A 110 0.16 -13.70 -26.94
N ALA A 111 0.85 -14.81 -26.68
CA ALA A 111 0.63 -15.63 -25.50
C ALA A 111 0.90 -14.85 -24.19
N GLN A 112 1.95 -14.02 -24.17
CA GLN A 112 2.26 -13.16 -23.02
C GLN A 112 1.18 -12.09 -22.80
N VAL A 113 0.70 -11.44 -23.86
CA VAL A 113 -0.40 -10.46 -23.78
C VAL A 113 -1.67 -11.10 -23.19
N GLU A 114 -2.04 -12.31 -23.67
CA GLU A 114 -3.20 -13.02 -23.13
C GLU A 114 -3.03 -13.42 -21.66
N THR A 115 -1.82 -13.78 -21.25
CA THR A 115 -1.51 -14.09 -19.85
C THR A 115 -1.65 -12.85 -18.97
N GLU A 116 -1.09 -11.71 -19.37
CA GLU A 116 -1.19 -10.47 -18.60
C GLU A 116 -2.64 -9.94 -18.55
N LYS A 117 -3.42 -10.05 -19.62
CA LYS A 117 -4.85 -9.73 -19.62
C LYS A 117 -5.62 -10.56 -18.58
N ARG A 118 -5.30 -11.85 -18.46
CA ARG A 118 -5.92 -12.73 -17.48
C ARG A 118 -5.56 -12.34 -16.04
N ILE A 119 -4.28 -12.03 -15.80
CA ILE A 119 -3.80 -11.53 -14.49
C ILE A 119 -4.54 -10.22 -14.13
N LEU A 120 -4.67 -9.31 -15.09
CA LEU A 120 -5.35 -8.04 -14.90
C LEU A 120 -6.82 -8.23 -14.53
N SER A 121 -7.54 -9.11 -15.26
CA SER A 121 -8.95 -9.44 -14.95
C SER A 121 -9.09 -10.00 -13.52
N THR A 122 -8.25 -10.97 -13.14
CA THR A 122 -8.27 -11.56 -11.79
C THR A 122 -8.00 -10.51 -10.71
N SER A 123 -7.08 -9.57 -10.98
CA SER A 123 -6.76 -8.48 -10.04
C SER A 123 -7.94 -7.52 -9.86
N ILE A 124 -8.69 -7.21 -10.93
CA ILE A 124 -9.90 -6.37 -10.87
C ILE A 124 -10.98 -7.04 -10.02
N ASP A 125 -11.22 -8.34 -10.20
CA ASP A 125 -12.21 -9.10 -9.45
C ASP A 125 -11.84 -9.13 -7.94
N ASP A 126 -10.57 -9.40 -7.63
CA ASP A 126 -10.07 -9.40 -6.25
C ASP A 126 -10.21 -8.02 -5.58
N MET A 127 -9.85 -6.94 -6.27
CA MET A 127 -10.05 -5.57 -5.80
C MET A 127 -11.52 -5.26 -5.55
N THR A 128 -12.42 -5.72 -6.42
CA THR A 128 -13.87 -5.51 -6.28
C THR A 128 -14.41 -6.20 -5.05
N VAL A 129 -14.01 -7.44 -4.78
CA VAL A 129 -14.37 -8.18 -3.56
C VAL A 129 -13.87 -7.45 -2.32
N LYS A 130 -12.60 -7.00 -2.30
CA LYS A 130 -12.01 -6.26 -1.17
C LYS A 130 -12.74 -4.93 -0.92
N LYS A 131 -13.08 -4.17 -1.97
CA LYS A 131 -13.87 -2.94 -1.85
C LYS A 131 -15.25 -3.19 -1.22
N ARG A 132 -15.94 -4.27 -1.61
CA ARG A 132 -17.24 -4.66 -0.99
C ARG A 132 -17.05 -5.00 0.49
N GLN A 133 -16.00 -5.73 0.86
CA GLN A 133 -15.69 -6.07 2.25
C GLN A 133 -15.39 -4.84 3.10
N ILE A 134 -14.65 -3.87 2.57
CA ILE A 134 -14.35 -2.59 3.20
C ILE A 134 -15.67 -1.81 3.44
N LYS A 135 -16.52 -1.69 2.41
CA LYS A 135 -17.82 -1.00 2.53
C LYS A 135 -18.71 -1.64 3.60
N SER A 136 -18.79 -2.97 3.63
CA SER A 136 -19.53 -3.70 4.68
C SER A 136 -18.96 -3.44 6.08
N ALA A 137 -17.64 -3.44 6.24
CA ALA A 137 -17.01 -3.17 7.53
C ALA A 137 -17.27 -1.73 8.00
N ILE A 138 -17.25 -0.75 7.09
CA ILE A 138 -17.60 0.66 7.40
C ILE A 138 -19.04 0.77 7.88
N ASN A 139 -20.00 0.15 7.17
CA ASN A 139 -21.41 0.18 7.54
C ASN A 139 -21.65 -0.47 8.93
N ASN A 140 -20.99 -1.60 9.21
CA ASN A 140 -21.07 -2.25 10.51
C ASN A 140 -20.50 -1.39 11.65
N ASN A 141 -19.43 -0.64 11.37
CA ASN A 141 -18.88 0.31 12.33
C ASN A 141 -19.83 1.49 12.58
N ALA A 142 -20.46 2.03 11.55
CA ALA A 142 -21.46 3.10 11.68
C ALA A 142 -22.65 2.65 12.53
N ALA A 143 -23.19 1.44 12.30
CA ALA A 143 -24.26 0.88 13.10
C ALA A 143 -23.85 0.69 14.57
N MET A 144 -22.60 0.27 14.83
CA MET A 144 -22.09 0.13 16.20
C MET A 144 -21.93 1.49 16.90
N ILE A 145 -21.44 2.51 16.18
CA ILE A 145 -21.35 3.89 16.71
C ILE A 145 -22.74 4.40 17.09
N TYR A 146 -23.75 4.17 16.25
CA TYR A 146 -25.14 4.52 16.55
C TYR A 146 -25.61 3.81 17.84
N LYS A 147 -25.37 2.49 17.95
CA LYS A 147 -25.70 1.71 19.14
C LYS A 147 -25.02 2.24 20.41
N LEU A 148 -23.74 2.61 20.36
CA LEU A 148 -23.02 3.20 21.49
C LEU A 148 -23.60 4.57 21.91
N LYS A 149 -24.19 5.31 20.99
CA LYS A 149 -24.85 6.60 21.29
C LYS A 149 -26.23 6.44 21.90
N THR A 150 -26.93 5.35 21.63
CA THR A 150 -28.35 5.18 22.00
C THR A 150 -28.58 4.09 23.06
N ASP A 151 -27.64 3.14 23.21
CA ASP A 151 -27.77 2.00 24.14
C ASP A 151 -26.81 2.16 25.32
N ARG A 152 -27.38 2.41 26.50
CA ARG A 152 -26.63 2.58 27.77
C ARG A 152 -25.76 1.35 28.10
N ALA A 153 -26.28 0.13 27.95
CA ALA A 153 -25.54 -1.08 28.28
C ALA A 153 -24.33 -1.30 27.37
N ALA A 154 -24.48 -0.99 26.07
CA ALA A 154 -23.37 -1.04 25.11
C ALA A 154 -22.30 0.00 25.43
N PHE A 155 -22.70 1.21 25.83
CA PHE A 155 -21.79 2.28 26.24
C PHE A 155 -21.01 1.89 27.51
N GLU A 156 -21.69 1.46 28.57
CA GLU A 156 -21.04 1.06 29.84
C GLU A 156 -20.08 -0.12 29.64
N LYS A 157 -20.40 -1.05 28.73
CA LYS A 157 -19.50 -2.15 28.37
C LYS A 157 -18.23 -1.65 27.69
N ALA A 158 -18.36 -0.70 26.76
CA ALA A 158 -17.21 -0.09 26.05
C ALA A 158 -16.29 0.66 27.04
N GLU A 159 -16.86 1.43 27.97
CA GLU A 159 -16.11 2.16 28.99
C GLU A 159 -15.35 1.24 29.95
N ARG A 160 -15.99 0.16 30.41
CA ARG A 160 -15.31 -0.87 31.24
C ARG A 160 -14.13 -1.51 30.52
N GLU A 161 -14.27 -1.77 29.23
CA GLU A 161 -13.19 -2.34 28.41
C GLU A 161 -12.04 -1.34 28.21
N LEU A 162 -12.32 -0.03 28.01
CA LEU A 162 -11.31 1.01 27.96
C LEU A 162 -10.54 1.13 29.28
N ALA A 163 -11.24 1.13 30.41
CA ALA A 163 -10.62 1.17 31.74
C ALA A 163 -9.69 -0.02 31.97
N ARG A 164 -10.12 -1.24 31.60
CA ARG A 164 -9.29 -2.44 31.67
C ARG A 164 -8.05 -2.35 30.79
N GLN A 165 -8.19 -1.84 29.58
CA GLN A 165 -7.08 -1.65 28.64
C GLN A 165 -6.09 -0.59 29.13
N SER A 166 -6.56 0.47 29.78
CA SER A 166 -5.70 1.47 30.43
C SER A 166 -4.83 0.88 31.52
N GLN A 167 -5.38 -0.05 32.34
CA GLN A 167 -4.60 -0.76 33.37
C GLN A 167 -3.53 -1.69 32.77
N ILE A 168 -3.83 -2.36 31.66
CA ILE A 168 -2.84 -3.20 30.98
C ILE A 168 -1.69 -2.35 30.42
N ILE A 169 -2.01 -1.18 29.84
CA ILE A 169 -0.99 -0.21 29.35
C ILE A 169 -0.12 0.26 30.51
N GLU A 170 -0.70 0.54 31.70
CA GLU A 170 0.05 0.87 32.91
C GLU A 170 1.11 -0.19 33.23
N GLY A 171 0.70 -1.47 33.21
CA GLY A 171 1.61 -2.60 33.44
C GLY A 171 2.69 -2.74 32.38
N MET A 172 2.40 -2.48 31.12
CA MET A 172 3.39 -2.52 30.01
C MET A 172 4.45 -1.40 30.17
N ILE A 173 4.01 -0.19 30.45
CA ILE A 173 4.90 0.98 30.64
C ILE A 173 5.80 0.75 31.86
N SER A 174 5.26 0.28 32.98
CA SER A 174 6.04 0.00 34.20
C SER A 174 7.11 -1.09 34.02
N LYS A 175 6.87 -2.07 33.16
CA LYS A 175 7.86 -3.11 32.84
C LYS A 175 8.97 -2.59 31.92
N ASN A 176 8.68 -1.66 31.03
CA ASN A 176 9.68 -1.07 30.10
C ASN A 176 10.61 -0.04 30.76
N ASP A 177 10.20 0.58 31.88
CA ASP A 177 11.01 1.60 32.57
C ASP A 177 12.41 1.10 32.98
N LYS A 178 12.54 -0.19 33.32
CA LYS A 178 13.85 -0.79 33.67
C LYS A 178 14.86 -0.86 32.50
N ARG A 179 14.44 -0.59 31.26
CA ARG A 179 15.26 -0.66 30.04
C ARG A 179 15.43 0.68 29.32
N SER A 180 14.80 1.75 29.82
CA SER A 180 14.84 3.06 29.15
C SER A 180 16.14 3.79 29.46
N THR A 181 16.96 4.01 28.42
CA THR A 181 18.16 4.87 28.44
C THR A 181 17.88 6.25 27.84
N VAL A 182 16.61 6.61 27.66
CA VAL A 182 16.21 7.87 27.01
C VAL A 182 16.42 9.02 27.98
N VAL A 183 17.32 9.93 27.63
CA VAL A 183 17.46 11.21 28.33
C VAL A 183 16.39 12.15 27.76
N ALA A 184 15.38 12.47 28.55
CA ALA A 184 14.34 13.39 28.13
C ALA A 184 14.87 14.83 28.10
N ALA A 185 14.48 15.60 27.08
CA ALA A 185 14.66 17.03 27.12
C ALA A 185 13.78 17.62 28.24
N SER A 186 14.35 18.41 29.14
CA SER A 186 13.61 19.16 30.15
C SER A 186 12.74 20.23 29.45
N GLY A 187 11.47 20.35 29.83
CA GLY A 187 10.59 21.39 29.31
C GLY A 187 9.11 21.01 29.32
N ALA A 188 8.25 21.99 29.15
CA ALA A 188 6.81 21.78 29.00
C ALA A 188 6.52 20.95 27.75
N PHE A 189 5.47 20.13 27.80
CA PHE A 189 5.03 19.35 26.64
C PHE A 189 4.37 20.27 25.61
N LEU A 190 4.56 19.93 24.35
CA LEU A 190 3.87 20.58 23.26
C LEU A 190 2.45 20.02 23.17
N ARG A 191 1.48 20.88 22.95
CA ARG A 191 0.14 20.45 22.58
C ARG A 191 0.20 19.62 21.29
N PRO A 192 -0.31 18.36 21.31
CA PRO A 192 -0.03 17.40 20.24
C PRO A 192 -0.75 17.68 18.92
N CYS A 193 -1.88 18.39 18.93
CA CYS A 193 -2.57 18.85 17.72
C CYS A 193 -3.37 20.13 17.98
N GLY A 194 -3.74 20.81 16.90
CA GLY A 194 -4.72 21.89 16.93
C GLY A 194 -6.14 21.37 17.21
N GLY A 195 -7.04 22.26 17.55
CA GLY A 195 -8.44 21.94 17.84
C GLY A 195 -8.87 22.38 19.24
N ARG A 196 -10.14 22.16 19.59
CA ARG A 196 -10.68 22.47 20.92
C ARG A 196 -10.70 21.24 21.81
N ILE A 197 -10.60 21.43 23.15
CA ILE A 197 -10.83 20.34 24.09
C ILE A 197 -12.33 20.02 24.08
N THR A 198 -12.67 18.79 23.74
CA THR A 198 -14.04 18.29 23.67
C THR A 198 -14.41 17.44 24.88
N SER A 199 -13.39 16.88 25.58
CA SER A 199 -13.60 16.15 26.83
C SER A 199 -12.38 16.27 27.73
N TYR A 200 -12.61 16.47 29.02
CA TYR A 200 -11.58 16.68 30.04
C TYR A 200 -11.23 15.38 30.76
N TYR A 201 -10.03 15.33 31.33
CA TYR A 201 -9.54 14.27 32.20
C TYR A 201 -10.35 14.20 33.50
N GLY A 202 -10.57 13.01 34.02
CA GLY A 202 -11.17 12.76 35.32
C GLY A 202 -12.60 12.24 35.23
N TYR A 203 -13.29 12.25 36.40
CA TYR A 203 -14.65 11.76 36.46
C TYR A 203 -15.62 12.73 35.79
N ARG A 204 -16.48 12.22 34.93
CA ARG A 204 -17.53 12.96 34.24
C ARG A 204 -18.85 12.19 34.28
N ILE A 205 -19.96 12.93 34.24
CA ILE A 205 -21.31 12.36 34.11
C ILE A 205 -21.68 12.35 32.64
N HIS A 206 -22.00 11.17 32.09
CA HIS A 206 -22.44 11.08 30.69
C HIS A 206 -23.76 11.88 30.53
N PRO A 207 -23.86 12.79 29.54
CA PRO A 207 -24.97 13.72 29.44
C PRO A 207 -26.35 13.04 29.24
N ILE A 208 -26.37 11.91 28.52
CA ILE A 208 -27.59 11.15 28.21
C ILE A 208 -27.84 10.07 29.28
N PHE A 209 -26.86 9.21 29.51
CA PHE A 209 -27.03 8.02 30.36
C PHE A 209 -26.89 8.30 31.88
N LYS A 210 -26.40 9.49 32.26
CA LYS A 210 -26.19 9.91 33.66
C LYS A 210 -25.28 8.97 34.44
N THR A 211 -24.43 8.18 33.75
CA THR A 211 -23.44 7.33 34.39
C THR A 211 -22.18 8.09 34.70
N LYS A 212 -21.55 7.81 35.85
CA LYS A 212 -20.26 8.35 36.23
C LYS A 212 -19.16 7.54 35.58
N ILE A 213 -18.34 8.13 34.74
CA ILE A 213 -17.24 7.52 34.01
C ILE A 213 -15.94 8.26 34.28
N PHE A 214 -14.82 7.54 34.28
CA PHE A 214 -13.49 8.13 34.41
C PHE A 214 -12.82 8.22 33.03
N HIS A 215 -12.45 9.43 32.63
CA HIS A 215 -11.73 9.68 31.38
C HIS A 215 -10.23 9.79 31.66
N SER A 216 -9.44 8.87 31.09
CA SER A 216 -8.00 8.72 31.37
C SER A 216 -7.11 9.74 30.67
N GLY A 217 -7.66 10.60 29.82
CA GLY A 217 -6.93 11.61 29.06
C GLY A 217 -7.75 12.86 28.78
N VAL A 218 -7.37 13.60 27.78
CA VAL A 218 -8.15 14.68 27.19
C VAL A 218 -8.44 14.36 25.73
N ASP A 219 -9.64 14.71 25.28
CA ASP A 219 -10.01 14.61 23.87
C ASP A 219 -9.87 15.96 23.19
N ILE A 220 -9.10 16.03 22.12
CA ILE A 220 -8.89 17.21 21.29
C ILE A 220 -9.64 16.99 19.97
N GLY A 221 -10.80 17.63 19.82
CA GLY A 221 -11.58 17.58 18.59
C GLY A 221 -10.88 18.35 17.48
N ALA A 222 -10.56 17.64 16.41
CA ALA A 222 -9.88 18.19 15.22
C ALA A 222 -10.36 17.45 13.95
N PRO A 223 -10.26 18.07 12.76
CA PRO A 223 -10.63 17.44 11.51
C PRO A 223 -9.87 16.12 11.28
N TYR A 224 -10.52 15.16 10.61
CA TYR A 224 -9.89 13.92 10.20
C TYR A 224 -8.65 14.20 9.35
N GLY A 225 -7.54 13.51 9.65
CA GLY A 225 -6.26 13.72 8.95
C GLY A 225 -5.41 14.88 9.48
N THR A 226 -5.84 15.61 10.53
CA THR A 226 -5.00 16.63 11.20
C THR A 226 -3.71 15.98 11.74
N PRO A 227 -2.51 16.56 11.48
CA PRO A 227 -1.25 16.00 11.99
C PRO A 227 -1.20 15.98 13.54
N ILE A 228 -0.78 14.83 14.07
CA ILE A 228 -0.51 14.63 15.51
C ILE A 228 1.01 14.68 15.70
N LYS A 229 1.45 15.53 16.60
CA LYS A 229 2.87 15.76 16.91
C LYS A 229 3.25 15.15 18.25
N ALA A 230 4.47 14.63 18.35
CA ALA A 230 5.02 14.17 19.62
C ALA A 230 5.11 15.35 20.60
N ALA A 231 4.50 15.21 21.76
CA ALA A 231 4.45 16.27 22.78
C ALA A 231 5.83 16.58 23.36
N ASN A 232 6.73 15.60 23.39
CA ASN A 232 8.13 15.78 23.74
C ASN A 232 9.00 14.78 22.96
N SER A 233 10.33 14.98 22.99
CA SER A 233 11.28 14.01 22.44
C SER A 233 11.25 12.71 23.24
N GLY A 234 11.52 11.59 22.57
CA GLY A 234 11.49 10.28 23.21
C GLY A 234 11.64 9.13 22.22
N ARG A 235 11.32 7.95 22.68
CA ARG A 235 11.33 6.72 21.88
C ARG A 235 9.93 6.12 21.81
N VAL A 236 9.51 5.73 20.63
CA VAL A 236 8.23 5.03 20.44
C VAL A 236 8.30 3.66 21.10
N SER A 237 7.51 3.45 22.15
CA SER A 237 7.44 2.18 22.88
C SER A 237 6.36 1.25 22.37
N TYR A 238 5.35 1.78 21.66
CA TYR A 238 4.30 1.00 21.03
C TYR A 238 3.69 1.75 19.84
N THR A 239 3.40 1.01 18.77
CA THR A 239 2.55 1.47 17.66
C THR A 239 1.64 0.35 17.21
N GLY A 240 0.38 0.66 16.89
CA GLY A 240 -0.54 -0.33 16.33
C GLY A 240 -1.95 -0.18 16.85
N TRP A 241 -2.75 -1.21 16.63
CA TRP A 241 -4.12 -1.28 17.11
C TRP A 241 -4.15 -1.73 18.58
N TYR A 242 -4.80 -0.96 19.46
CA TYR A 242 -4.94 -1.31 20.86
C TYR A 242 -6.39 -1.17 21.33
N GLY A 243 -7.15 -2.22 21.15
CA GLY A 243 -8.50 -2.33 21.67
C GLY A 243 -9.42 -1.16 21.32
N GLY A 244 -10.08 -0.63 22.34
CA GLY A 244 -10.98 0.51 22.24
C GLY A 244 -10.27 1.84 21.94
N TYR A 245 -8.98 1.95 22.20
CA TYR A 245 -8.17 3.10 21.82
C TYR A 245 -7.94 3.22 20.29
N GLY A 246 -8.21 2.16 19.54
CA GLY A 246 -7.98 2.13 18.10
C GLY A 246 -6.50 2.14 17.74
N LYS A 247 -6.09 2.91 16.71
CA LYS A 247 -4.69 3.09 16.34
C LYS A 247 -4.00 4.01 17.35
N VAL A 248 -2.93 3.51 17.96
CA VAL A 248 -2.23 4.13 19.09
C VAL A 248 -0.75 4.29 18.78
N VAL A 249 -0.18 5.40 19.24
CA VAL A 249 1.26 5.58 19.43
C VAL A 249 1.49 5.85 20.91
N ILE A 250 2.47 5.18 21.53
CA ILE A 250 2.95 5.48 22.88
C ILE A 250 4.41 5.90 22.76
N VAL A 251 4.75 7.07 23.30
CA VAL A 251 6.11 7.59 23.33
C VAL A 251 6.63 7.57 24.77
N ASP A 252 7.73 6.89 25.00
CA ASP A 252 8.48 6.91 26.23
C ASP A 252 9.46 8.09 26.18
N HIS A 253 9.33 9.01 27.15
CA HIS A 253 10.16 10.20 27.29
C HIS A 253 11.31 10.03 28.29
N GLY A 254 11.50 8.81 28.82
CA GLY A 254 12.44 8.55 29.89
C GLY A 254 11.98 9.17 31.21
N ARG A 255 12.93 9.64 32.02
CA ARG A 255 12.63 10.25 33.34
C ARG A 255 12.58 11.77 33.23
N ILE A 256 11.41 12.34 33.43
CA ILE A 256 11.22 13.79 33.57
C ILE A 256 11.07 14.10 35.04
N ASN A 257 11.90 14.99 35.58
CA ASN A 257 11.95 15.29 37.02
C ASN A 257 12.08 14.01 37.89
N GLY A 258 12.93 13.06 37.46
CA GLY A 258 13.18 11.79 38.13
C GLY A 258 12.07 10.75 38.02
N ARG A 259 10.96 11.02 37.31
CA ARG A 259 9.80 10.14 37.20
C ARG A 259 9.66 9.60 35.76
N PRO A 260 9.51 8.28 35.57
CA PRO A 260 9.18 7.70 34.27
C PRO A 260 7.95 8.34 33.67
N THR A 261 8.09 8.88 32.47
CA THR A 261 7.03 9.67 31.82
C THR A 261 6.81 9.20 30.41
N SER A 262 5.56 8.98 30.03
CA SER A 262 5.18 8.63 28.68
C SER A 262 3.89 9.35 28.25
N THR A 263 3.67 9.42 26.94
CA THR A 263 2.44 9.94 26.35
C THR A 263 1.80 8.92 25.43
N LEU A 264 0.47 8.94 25.38
CA LEU A 264 -0.32 8.06 24.53
C LEU A 264 -1.20 8.92 23.61
N TYR A 265 -1.24 8.54 22.34
CA TYR A 265 -1.99 9.20 21.26
C TYR A 265 -2.89 8.17 20.60
N ALA A 266 -4.21 8.28 20.78
CA ALA A 266 -5.17 7.30 20.32
C ALA A 266 -6.12 7.81 19.22
N HIS A 267 -6.99 6.91 18.75
CA HIS A 267 -8.01 7.14 17.72
C HIS A 267 -7.47 7.61 16.37
N GLN A 268 -6.17 7.37 16.08
CA GLN A 268 -5.50 7.83 14.86
C GLN A 268 -6.11 7.19 13.60
N SER A 269 -6.12 7.95 12.50
CA SER A 269 -6.45 7.43 11.15
C SER A 269 -5.29 6.65 10.55
N SER A 270 -4.06 7.17 10.73
CA SER A 270 -2.82 6.53 10.31
C SER A 270 -1.68 6.87 11.24
N ILE A 271 -0.71 5.96 11.33
CA ILE A 271 0.50 6.07 12.14
C ILE A 271 1.67 6.39 11.20
N ALA A 272 2.50 7.38 11.56
CA ALA A 272 3.63 7.85 10.75
C ALA A 272 5.00 7.41 11.29
N VAL A 273 5.04 6.61 12.37
CA VAL A 273 6.26 6.16 13.04
C VAL A 273 6.22 4.66 13.31
N SER A 274 7.39 4.08 13.56
CA SER A 274 7.55 2.66 13.86
C SER A 274 7.93 2.42 15.33
N ASN A 275 7.63 1.21 15.83
CA ASN A 275 8.05 0.80 17.17
C ASN A 275 9.57 0.86 17.31
N GLY A 276 10.06 1.40 18.42
CA GLY A 276 11.46 1.62 18.68
C GLY A 276 12.08 2.87 18.05
N GLN A 277 11.37 3.61 17.21
CA GLN A 277 11.85 4.83 16.55
C GLN A 277 12.02 5.97 17.57
N SER A 278 13.14 6.70 17.48
CA SER A 278 13.34 7.95 18.21
C SER A 278 12.58 9.08 17.52
N VAL A 279 11.88 9.90 18.32
CA VAL A 279 11.11 11.04 17.83
C VAL A 279 11.53 12.31 18.55
N LYS A 280 11.48 13.44 17.83
CA LYS A 280 11.75 14.78 18.38
C LYS A 280 10.43 15.43 18.80
N ARG A 281 10.48 16.32 19.80
CA ARG A 281 9.37 17.19 20.16
C ARG A 281 8.86 17.92 18.92
N GLY A 282 7.54 17.86 18.65
CA GLY A 282 6.91 18.46 17.48
C GLY A 282 6.97 17.63 16.18
N GLN A 283 7.66 16.49 16.18
CA GLN A 283 7.67 15.58 15.02
C GLN A 283 6.27 14.97 14.82
N VAL A 284 5.82 14.88 13.56
CA VAL A 284 4.56 14.21 13.21
C VAL A 284 4.70 12.71 13.45
N ILE A 285 3.79 12.14 14.25
CA ILE A 285 3.77 10.72 14.63
C ILE A 285 2.53 9.98 14.11
N GLY A 286 1.55 10.71 13.58
CA GLY A 286 0.34 10.18 13.00
C GLY A 286 -0.68 11.27 12.69
N TYR A 287 -1.92 10.87 12.46
CA TYR A 287 -2.97 11.77 12.02
C TYR A 287 -4.28 11.47 12.74
N VAL A 288 -5.03 12.52 13.06
CA VAL A 288 -6.33 12.43 13.73
C VAL A 288 -7.30 11.56 12.93
N GLY A 289 -8.02 10.71 13.65
CA GLY A 289 -9.03 9.82 13.09
C GLY A 289 -10.22 9.62 14.02
N SER A 290 -10.91 8.50 13.84
CA SER A 290 -12.03 8.06 14.67
C SER A 290 -12.01 6.54 14.80
N THR A 291 -10.84 5.94 15.02
CA THR A 291 -10.68 4.50 15.17
C THR A 291 -10.93 4.05 16.62
N GLY A 292 -11.29 2.80 16.83
CA GLY A 292 -11.64 2.29 18.18
C GLY A 292 -13.01 2.74 18.66
N TYR A 293 -13.17 2.99 19.97
CA TYR A 293 -14.41 3.47 20.59
C TYR A 293 -14.46 4.99 20.53
N SER A 294 -14.69 5.52 19.34
CA SER A 294 -14.77 6.95 19.05
C SER A 294 -16.11 7.28 18.39
N THR A 295 -16.69 8.42 18.74
CA THR A 295 -17.97 8.91 18.20
C THR A 295 -17.81 9.97 17.11
N GLY A 296 -16.58 10.37 16.81
CA GLY A 296 -16.24 11.35 15.78
C GLY A 296 -14.74 11.67 15.78
N PRO A 297 -14.23 12.43 14.79
CA PRO A 297 -12.81 12.72 14.68
C PRO A 297 -12.27 13.51 15.87
N HIS A 298 -11.32 12.93 16.60
CA HIS A 298 -10.60 13.57 17.70
C HIS A 298 -9.30 12.83 18.00
N LEU A 299 -8.39 13.47 18.70
CA LEU A 299 -7.24 12.86 19.36
C LEU A 299 -7.58 12.64 20.83
N HIS A 300 -7.53 11.39 21.32
CA HIS A 300 -7.44 11.10 22.74
C HIS A 300 -5.98 11.12 23.15
N PHE A 301 -5.63 12.00 24.10
CA PHE A 301 -4.26 12.23 24.53
C PHE A 301 -4.11 11.99 26.02
N GLU A 302 -3.13 11.17 26.40
CA GLU A 302 -2.81 10.90 27.81
C GLU A 302 -1.35 11.26 28.11
N VAL A 303 -1.14 11.77 29.34
CA VAL A 303 0.17 11.84 30.00
C VAL A 303 0.18 10.80 31.12
N ARG A 304 1.24 10.00 31.17
CA ARG A 304 1.39 8.95 32.16
C ARG A 304 2.70 9.13 32.92
N ILE A 305 2.61 9.14 34.25
CA ILE A 305 3.76 9.19 35.16
C ILE A 305 3.78 7.91 36.00
N ASN A 306 4.90 7.20 36.01
CA ASN A 306 5.01 5.86 36.59
C ASN A 306 3.93 4.90 36.05
N GLY A 307 3.57 5.05 34.75
CA GLY A 307 2.52 4.28 34.08
C GLY A 307 1.10 4.79 34.33
N LYS A 308 0.82 5.53 35.39
CA LYS A 308 -0.51 6.04 35.77
C LYS A 308 -0.86 7.30 35.01
N THR A 309 -2.11 7.40 34.58
CA THR A 309 -2.62 8.59 33.89
C THR A 309 -2.73 9.78 34.84
N VAL A 310 -2.35 10.94 34.38
CA VAL A 310 -2.47 12.23 35.06
C VAL A 310 -3.17 13.23 34.13
N ASN A 311 -3.68 14.34 34.71
CA ASN A 311 -4.35 15.38 33.89
C ASN A 311 -3.37 15.98 32.87
N PRO A 312 -3.57 15.74 31.56
CA PRO A 312 -2.66 16.23 30.52
C PRO A 312 -2.59 17.77 30.45
N LEU A 313 -3.64 18.46 30.83
CA LEU A 313 -3.69 19.94 30.80
C LEU A 313 -2.72 20.61 31.78
N ASN A 314 -2.17 19.85 32.74
CA ASN A 314 -1.12 20.35 33.62
C ASN A 314 0.28 20.35 32.94
N TYR A 315 0.38 19.83 31.75
CA TYR A 315 1.67 19.60 31.03
C TYR A 315 1.74 20.27 29.64
N ILE A 316 0.60 20.52 28.99
CA ILE A 316 0.49 21.10 27.63
C ILE A 316 -0.05 22.51 27.62
#